data_c6dc3f77cd66bb120c3e6a663723c808
#
_entry.id   c6dc3f77cd66bb120c3e6a663723c808
#
_cell.length_a   1.000
_cell.length_b   1.000
_cell.length_c   1.000
_cell.angle_alpha   90.00
_cell.angle_beta   90.00
_cell.angle_gamma   90.00
#
_symmetry.space_group_name_H-M   'P 1'
#
loop_
_entity.id
_entity.type
_entity.pdbx_description
1 polymer ?
#
loop_
_entity_poly.entity_id
_entity_poly.type
_entity_poly.pdbx_seq_one_letter_code
_entity_poly.pdbx_strand_id
1 'polypeptide(L)'
;MTTLNFTTNIKAPAAKVWQVLWDDSTYRQWTRAFQEGSYAVSDWKEGSKIHFLSPNGDGMFGIIAENKSKEFMAFRHLGEVKKFEEQPETDETKSWRGARETYTLTKENGFTTLKTNLDSTEQFQEYFQTTFPKAMALVKELAEQPIMITVEAMVEAPVEKVWTIFTAPQHITKWYTASDDWHTPKAENNLTVGGKFLFRMEAKDGSFGFDFGGVYTQVKPNQLIACTLDDRRIVETIFTAAGNTTTVKETFEAETENSIALQRGGWQAILDNLKKYAEANPTV
;
A
#
# COMPACT_ATOMS: atom_id res chain seq x y z
N MET A 1 -14.20 8.21 -33.06
CA MET A 1 -14.03 7.54 -31.76
C MET A 1 -15.36 7.47 -31.02
N THR A 2 -15.58 6.42 -30.25
CA THR A 2 -16.76 6.24 -29.38
C THR A 2 -16.27 6.13 -27.95
N THR A 3 -16.97 6.76 -27.00
CA THR A 3 -16.61 6.64 -25.59
C THR A 3 -17.29 5.41 -24.97
N LEU A 4 -16.50 4.46 -24.52
CA LEU A 4 -16.93 3.30 -23.74
C LEU A 4 -16.99 3.67 -22.26
N ASN A 5 -17.99 3.14 -21.54
CA ASN A 5 -18.23 3.46 -20.14
C ASN A 5 -18.29 2.17 -19.32
N PHE A 6 -17.54 2.14 -18.21
CA PHE A 6 -17.52 1.02 -17.28
C PHE A 6 -17.78 1.53 -15.87
N THR A 7 -18.47 0.75 -15.06
CA THR A 7 -18.75 1.09 -13.67
C THR A 7 -18.61 -0.13 -12.79
N THR A 8 -17.89 0.04 -11.67
CA THR A 8 -17.67 -1.03 -10.68
C THR A 8 -17.87 -0.48 -9.29
N ASN A 9 -18.71 -1.16 -8.48
CA ASN A 9 -18.88 -0.85 -7.07
C ASN A 9 -17.91 -1.68 -6.23
N ILE A 10 -17.08 -1.01 -5.43
CA ILE A 10 -15.98 -1.58 -4.66
C ILE A 10 -16.23 -1.32 -3.18
N LYS A 11 -16.24 -2.36 -2.36
CA LYS A 11 -16.41 -2.28 -0.90
C LYS A 11 -15.07 -1.93 -0.24
N ALA A 12 -14.58 -0.73 -0.58
CA ALA A 12 -13.35 -0.18 0.00
C ALA A 12 -13.39 1.35 -0.05
N PRO A 13 -12.65 2.05 0.84
CA PRO A 13 -12.50 3.51 0.78
C PRO A 13 -11.86 3.95 -0.54
N ALA A 14 -12.23 5.14 -1.04
CA ALA A 14 -11.66 5.69 -2.28
C ALA A 14 -10.13 5.83 -2.24
N ALA A 15 -9.55 6.11 -1.06
CA ALA A 15 -8.11 6.17 -0.87
C ALA A 15 -7.44 4.81 -1.20
N LYS A 16 -8.03 3.69 -0.75
CA LYS A 16 -7.53 2.35 -1.05
C LYS A 16 -7.71 1.96 -2.52
N VAL A 17 -8.85 2.30 -3.13
CA VAL A 17 -9.06 2.10 -4.57
C VAL A 17 -8.04 2.89 -5.37
N TRP A 18 -7.74 4.13 -4.96
CA TRP A 18 -6.73 4.97 -5.58
C TRP A 18 -5.31 4.38 -5.48
N GLN A 19 -4.92 3.85 -4.30
CA GLN A 19 -3.66 3.14 -4.14
C GLN A 19 -3.56 1.93 -5.09
N VAL A 20 -4.61 1.11 -5.15
CA VAL A 20 -4.66 -0.06 -6.03
C VAL A 20 -4.53 0.33 -7.51
N LEU A 21 -5.13 1.44 -7.91
CA LEU A 21 -5.05 1.89 -9.30
C LEU A 21 -3.64 2.35 -9.70
N TRP A 22 -2.87 3.02 -8.81
CA TRP A 22 -1.68 3.78 -9.21
C TRP A 22 -0.38 3.38 -8.49
N ASP A 23 -0.40 2.55 -7.45
CA ASP A 23 0.82 1.96 -6.90
C ASP A 23 1.39 0.93 -7.88
N ASP A 24 2.70 0.98 -8.16
CA ASP A 24 3.34 0.13 -9.19
C ASP A 24 3.06 -1.36 -8.97
N SER A 25 3.09 -1.81 -7.72
CA SER A 25 2.92 -3.22 -7.37
C SER A 25 1.51 -3.74 -7.67
N THR A 26 0.48 -2.93 -7.42
CA THR A 26 -0.92 -3.29 -7.69
C THR A 26 -1.33 -2.92 -9.12
N TYR A 27 -0.77 -1.84 -9.68
CA TYR A 27 -0.95 -1.47 -11.09
C TYR A 27 -0.60 -2.64 -12.01
N ARG A 28 0.55 -3.26 -11.84
CA ARG A 28 0.98 -4.44 -12.61
C ARG A 28 0.03 -5.63 -12.46
N GLN A 29 -0.60 -5.77 -11.29
CA GLN A 29 -1.52 -6.89 -11.04
C GLN A 29 -2.84 -6.73 -11.77
N TRP A 30 -3.45 -5.54 -11.79
CA TRP A 30 -4.73 -5.39 -12.47
C TRP A 30 -4.58 -5.16 -13.98
N THR A 31 -3.49 -4.52 -14.43
CA THR A 31 -3.25 -4.30 -15.86
C THR A 31 -2.85 -5.56 -16.62
N ARG A 32 -2.51 -6.66 -15.92
CA ARG A 32 -2.32 -7.98 -16.56
C ARG A 32 -3.54 -8.45 -17.33
N ALA A 33 -4.73 -7.92 -17.07
CA ALA A 33 -5.93 -8.18 -17.85
C ALA A 33 -5.80 -7.76 -19.31
N PHE A 34 -5.02 -6.73 -19.60
CA PHE A 34 -4.71 -6.27 -20.96
C PHE A 34 -3.57 -7.07 -21.57
N GLN A 35 -2.48 -7.21 -20.82
CA GLN A 35 -1.33 -8.04 -21.19
C GLN A 35 -0.53 -8.39 -19.93
N GLU A 36 -0.14 -9.66 -19.83
CA GLU A 36 0.70 -10.12 -18.71
C GLU A 36 2.03 -9.33 -18.66
N GLY A 37 2.39 -8.85 -17.46
CA GLY A 37 3.58 -8.06 -17.21
C GLY A 37 3.49 -6.59 -17.64
N SER A 38 2.31 -6.07 -17.97
CA SER A 38 2.10 -4.63 -18.25
C SER A 38 2.49 -3.76 -17.04
N TYR A 39 3.05 -2.59 -17.32
CA TYR A 39 3.44 -1.59 -16.32
C TYR A 39 3.35 -0.17 -16.87
N ALA A 40 3.42 0.82 -15.98
CA ALA A 40 3.49 2.23 -16.36
C ALA A 40 4.80 2.86 -15.88
N VAL A 41 5.29 3.86 -16.64
CA VAL A 41 6.43 4.70 -16.27
C VAL A 41 5.98 6.15 -16.25
N SER A 42 5.88 6.73 -15.06
CA SER A 42 5.49 8.13 -14.81
C SER A 42 5.83 8.53 -13.38
N ASP A 43 5.85 9.84 -13.09
CA ASP A 43 5.86 10.39 -11.72
C ASP A 43 4.42 10.68 -11.20
N TRP A 44 3.41 10.31 -11.97
CA TRP A 44 1.97 10.48 -11.70
C TRP A 44 1.50 11.92 -11.46
N LYS A 45 2.27 12.94 -11.83
CA LYS A 45 1.86 14.35 -11.71
C LYS A 45 1.06 14.81 -12.91
N GLU A 46 0.12 15.72 -12.67
CA GLU A 46 -0.59 16.42 -13.76
C GLU A 46 0.40 17.10 -14.71
N GLY A 47 0.18 16.94 -16.01
CA GLY A 47 1.05 17.42 -17.07
C GLY A 47 2.25 16.51 -17.39
N SER A 48 2.57 15.53 -16.55
CA SER A 48 3.69 14.61 -16.78
C SER A 48 3.38 13.62 -17.89
N LYS A 49 4.45 13.22 -18.58
CA LYS A 49 4.40 12.12 -19.56
C LYS A 49 4.18 10.79 -18.83
N ILE A 50 3.47 9.89 -19.48
CA ILE A 50 3.27 8.51 -19.05
C ILE A 50 3.48 7.56 -20.22
N HIS A 51 4.18 6.44 -19.95
CA HIS A 51 4.28 5.31 -20.87
C HIS A 51 3.54 4.11 -20.26
N PHE A 52 2.69 3.50 -21.04
CA PHE A 52 2.00 2.25 -20.74
C PHE A 52 2.69 1.16 -21.56
N LEU A 53 3.41 0.27 -20.92
CA LEU A 53 4.33 -0.65 -21.59
C LEU A 53 4.03 -2.11 -21.24
N SER A 54 4.30 -2.97 -22.21
CA SER A 54 4.46 -4.41 -22.05
C SER A 54 5.93 -4.77 -21.78
N PRO A 55 6.24 -6.01 -21.35
CA PRO A 55 7.61 -6.41 -21.03
C PRO A 55 8.63 -6.28 -22.18
N ASN A 56 8.16 -6.38 -23.44
CA ASN A 56 9.00 -6.21 -24.63
C ASN A 56 9.24 -4.74 -25.04
N GLY A 57 8.65 -3.79 -24.28
CA GLY A 57 8.79 -2.35 -24.51
C GLY A 57 7.83 -1.79 -25.56
N ASP A 58 6.83 -2.55 -25.98
CA ASP A 58 5.76 -2.06 -26.85
C ASP A 58 4.61 -1.50 -25.99
N GLY A 59 3.87 -0.54 -26.53
CA GLY A 59 2.76 0.06 -25.83
C GLY A 59 2.37 1.44 -26.36
N MET A 60 1.95 2.31 -25.47
CA MET A 60 1.47 3.66 -25.78
C MET A 60 2.12 4.69 -24.86
N PHE A 61 2.23 5.93 -25.34
CA PHE A 61 2.58 7.05 -24.49
C PHE A 61 1.49 8.13 -24.52
N GLY A 62 1.45 8.90 -23.45
CA GLY A 62 0.50 9.98 -23.29
C GLY A 62 0.95 10.98 -22.24
N ILE A 63 0.00 11.77 -21.79
CA ILE A 63 0.16 12.70 -20.66
C ILE A 63 -0.93 12.46 -19.64
N ILE A 64 -0.62 12.74 -18.39
CA ILE A 64 -1.60 12.85 -17.32
C ILE A 64 -2.28 14.21 -17.49
N ALA A 65 -3.49 14.20 -18.02
CA ALA A 65 -4.22 15.43 -18.37
C ALA A 65 -4.82 16.10 -17.14
N GLU A 66 -5.17 15.32 -16.11
CA GLU A 66 -5.72 15.82 -14.84
C GLU A 66 -5.47 14.78 -13.74
N ASN A 67 -5.08 15.24 -12.54
CA ASN A 67 -4.94 14.39 -11.35
C ASN A 67 -5.51 15.11 -10.12
N LYS A 68 -6.69 14.65 -9.67
CA LYS A 68 -7.27 15.01 -8.38
C LYS A 68 -7.19 13.78 -7.47
N SER A 69 -6.20 13.77 -6.61
CA SER A 69 -5.91 12.62 -5.73
C SER A 69 -7.16 12.07 -5.04
N LYS A 70 -7.33 10.73 -5.12
CA LYS A 70 -8.45 9.97 -4.52
C LYS A 70 -9.83 10.28 -5.12
N GLU A 71 -9.90 11.04 -6.22
CA GLU A 71 -11.16 11.44 -6.86
C GLU A 71 -11.18 11.22 -8.37
N PHE A 72 -10.14 11.70 -9.08
CA PHE A 72 -10.16 11.70 -10.54
C PHE A 72 -8.76 11.63 -11.15
N MET A 73 -8.61 10.79 -12.18
CA MET A 73 -7.42 10.71 -13.03
C MET A 73 -7.85 10.72 -14.49
N ALA A 74 -7.17 11.50 -15.32
CA ALA A 74 -7.38 11.52 -16.77
C ALA A 74 -6.06 11.41 -17.51
N PHE A 75 -6.03 10.53 -18.49
CA PHE A 75 -4.95 10.41 -19.46
C PHE A 75 -5.41 10.92 -20.83
N ARG A 76 -4.44 11.42 -21.60
CA ARG A 76 -4.60 11.71 -23.02
C ARG A 76 -3.51 10.97 -23.79
N HIS A 77 -3.91 9.99 -24.58
CA HIS A 77 -3.02 9.18 -25.39
C HIS A 77 -2.48 9.97 -26.58
N LEU A 78 -1.18 9.84 -26.88
CA LEU A 78 -0.51 10.67 -27.89
C LEU A 78 0.13 9.85 -29.00
N GLY A 79 0.51 8.61 -28.78
CA GLY A 79 1.17 7.80 -29.79
C GLY A 79 1.59 6.43 -29.27
N GLU A 80 2.25 5.67 -30.12
CA GLU A 80 2.77 4.33 -29.87
C GLU A 80 4.21 4.36 -29.35
N VAL A 81 4.54 3.31 -28.60
CA VAL A 81 5.92 2.95 -28.22
C VAL A 81 6.23 1.57 -28.80
N LYS A 82 7.39 1.40 -29.43
CA LYS A 82 7.90 0.10 -29.88
C LYS A 82 9.35 -0.07 -29.42
N LYS A 83 9.63 -1.19 -28.73
CA LYS A 83 10.96 -1.49 -28.17
C LYS A 83 11.52 -0.33 -27.34
N PHE A 84 10.70 0.24 -26.46
CA PHE A 84 11.00 1.37 -25.56
C PHE A 84 11.20 2.73 -26.26
N GLU A 85 10.95 2.85 -27.56
CA GLU A 85 11.10 4.09 -28.32
C GLU A 85 9.72 4.62 -28.78
N GLU A 86 9.46 5.90 -28.54
CA GLU A 86 8.26 6.58 -29.04
C GLU A 86 8.34 6.63 -30.58
N GLN A 87 7.25 6.23 -31.23
CA GLN A 87 7.18 6.15 -32.68
C GLN A 87 6.68 7.47 -33.30
N PRO A 88 7.12 7.82 -34.51
CA PRO A 88 6.53 8.91 -35.28
C PRO A 88 5.03 8.68 -35.48
N GLU A 89 4.30 9.76 -35.63
CA GLU A 89 2.86 9.72 -35.91
C GLU A 89 2.57 9.04 -37.26
N THR A 90 1.65 8.09 -37.26
CA THR A 90 1.15 7.38 -38.45
C THR A 90 -0.32 7.75 -38.70
N ASP A 91 -0.90 7.38 -39.83
CA ASP A 91 -2.32 7.59 -40.10
C ASP A 91 -3.20 6.79 -39.11
N GLU A 92 -2.73 5.64 -38.64
CA GLU A 92 -3.39 4.86 -37.62
C GLU A 92 -3.38 5.59 -36.29
N THR A 93 -2.23 6.07 -35.80
CA THR A 93 -2.13 6.81 -34.53
C THR A 93 -2.90 8.12 -34.56
N LYS A 94 -2.97 8.82 -35.72
CA LYS A 94 -3.82 10.01 -35.89
C LYS A 94 -5.30 9.73 -35.61
N SER A 95 -5.79 8.53 -35.92
CA SER A 95 -7.20 8.19 -35.73
C SER A 95 -7.65 8.15 -34.26
N TRP A 96 -6.70 7.92 -33.32
CA TRP A 96 -6.96 7.86 -31.88
C TRP A 96 -6.11 8.84 -31.05
N ARG A 97 -5.20 9.59 -31.66
CA ARG A 97 -4.42 10.62 -30.95
C ARG A 97 -5.35 11.61 -30.26
N GLY A 98 -5.11 11.86 -28.97
CA GLY A 98 -5.96 12.68 -28.13
C GLY A 98 -7.10 11.93 -27.46
N ALA A 99 -7.26 10.61 -27.73
CA ALA A 99 -8.19 9.75 -27.01
C ALA A 99 -8.01 9.90 -25.51
N ARG A 100 -9.12 10.03 -24.78
CA ARG A 100 -9.11 10.18 -23.32
C ARG A 100 -9.45 8.87 -22.65
N GLU A 101 -8.79 8.65 -21.54
CA GLU A 101 -9.10 7.61 -20.57
C GLU A 101 -9.23 8.25 -19.21
N THR A 102 -10.35 8.03 -18.51
CA THR A 102 -10.63 8.68 -17.24
C THR A 102 -11.09 7.70 -16.18
N TYR A 103 -10.70 7.97 -14.94
CA TYR A 103 -11.10 7.21 -13.75
C TYR A 103 -11.69 8.19 -12.74
N THR A 104 -12.95 7.97 -12.38
CA THR A 104 -13.67 8.80 -11.39
C THR A 104 -14.04 7.92 -10.20
N LEU A 105 -13.67 8.34 -9.00
CA LEU A 105 -14.05 7.69 -7.76
C LEU A 105 -15.09 8.52 -7.02
N THR A 106 -16.25 7.93 -6.78
CA THR A 106 -17.33 8.56 -5.98
C THR A 106 -17.54 7.76 -4.72
N LYS A 107 -17.48 8.42 -3.56
CA LYS A 107 -17.69 7.81 -2.24
C LYS A 107 -19.19 7.71 -1.93
N GLU A 108 -19.65 6.56 -1.47
CA GLU A 108 -21.04 6.35 -1.09
C GLU A 108 -21.12 5.28 0.00
N ASN A 109 -21.51 5.66 1.23
CA ASN A 109 -21.83 4.75 2.36
C ASN A 109 -20.81 3.62 2.61
N GLY A 110 -19.51 3.92 2.58
CA GLY A 110 -18.44 2.93 2.80
C GLY A 110 -18.05 2.13 1.55
N PHE A 111 -18.64 2.44 0.39
CA PHE A 111 -18.29 1.92 -0.91
C PHE A 111 -17.65 3.01 -1.78
N THR A 112 -16.92 2.59 -2.78
CA THR A 112 -16.43 3.48 -3.84
C THR A 112 -16.99 3.01 -5.16
N THR A 113 -17.69 3.89 -5.87
CA THR A 113 -18.06 3.66 -7.26
C THR A 113 -16.90 4.15 -8.13
N LEU A 114 -16.24 3.23 -8.83
CA LEU A 114 -15.24 3.51 -9.85
C LEU A 114 -15.93 3.56 -11.21
N LYS A 115 -15.87 4.72 -11.88
CA LYS A 115 -16.30 4.90 -13.27
C LYS A 115 -15.08 5.11 -14.14
N THR A 116 -14.98 4.33 -15.22
CA THR A 116 -13.93 4.49 -16.23
C THR A 116 -14.57 4.81 -17.58
N ASN A 117 -14.11 5.88 -18.22
CA ASN A 117 -14.49 6.21 -19.59
C ASN A 117 -13.26 6.14 -20.48
N LEU A 118 -13.40 5.51 -21.63
CA LEU A 118 -12.33 5.33 -22.60
C LEU A 118 -12.81 5.67 -24.01
N ASP A 119 -12.14 6.58 -24.69
CA ASP A 119 -12.36 6.84 -26.12
C ASP A 119 -11.68 5.75 -26.94
N SER A 120 -12.42 5.10 -27.83
CA SER A 120 -11.95 3.99 -28.66
C SER A 120 -12.36 4.13 -30.12
N THR A 121 -11.48 3.68 -31.01
CA THR A 121 -11.86 3.46 -32.42
C THR A 121 -12.66 2.16 -32.55
N GLU A 122 -13.41 2.02 -33.63
CA GLU A 122 -14.30 0.88 -33.86
C GLU A 122 -13.57 -0.48 -33.74
N GLN A 123 -12.35 -0.57 -34.27
CA GLN A 123 -11.56 -1.81 -34.28
C GLN A 123 -11.16 -2.33 -32.89
N PHE A 124 -11.09 -1.46 -31.86
CA PHE A 124 -10.71 -1.85 -30.50
C PHE A 124 -11.89 -1.92 -29.53
N GLN A 125 -13.12 -1.56 -29.93
CA GLN A 125 -14.27 -1.54 -29.03
C GLN A 125 -14.57 -2.91 -28.42
N GLU A 126 -14.61 -3.96 -29.20
CA GLU A 126 -14.86 -5.33 -28.71
C GLU A 126 -13.78 -5.79 -27.72
N TYR A 127 -12.52 -5.52 -28.03
CA TYR A 127 -11.40 -5.81 -27.14
C TYR A 127 -11.57 -5.10 -25.79
N PHE A 128 -11.85 -3.80 -25.79
CA PHE A 128 -12.00 -3.05 -24.54
C PHE A 128 -13.29 -3.42 -23.79
N GLN A 129 -14.40 -3.66 -24.48
CA GLN A 129 -15.65 -4.12 -23.86
C GLN A 129 -15.47 -5.47 -23.13
N THR A 130 -14.56 -6.31 -23.61
CA THR A 130 -14.24 -7.61 -22.99
C THR A 130 -13.19 -7.48 -21.87
N THR A 131 -12.19 -6.62 -22.06
CA THR A 131 -10.98 -6.57 -21.20
C THR A 131 -11.15 -5.65 -20.01
N PHE A 132 -11.76 -4.46 -20.18
CA PHE A 132 -11.96 -3.52 -19.07
C PHE A 132 -12.78 -4.10 -17.91
N PRO A 133 -13.88 -4.84 -18.13
CA PRO A 133 -14.59 -5.49 -17.02
C PRO A 133 -13.70 -6.45 -16.21
N LYS A 134 -12.78 -7.18 -16.87
CA LYS A 134 -11.83 -8.07 -16.18
C LYS A 134 -10.81 -7.28 -15.37
N ALA A 135 -10.27 -6.19 -15.95
CA ALA A 135 -9.35 -5.30 -15.27
C ALA A 135 -10.01 -4.66 -14.02
N MET A 136 -11.26 -4.16 -14.17
CA MET A 136 -12.01 -3.57 -13.05
C MET A 136 -12.37 -4.61 -11.97
N ALA A 137 -12.60 -5.88 -12.35
CA ALA A 137 -12.79 -6.96 -11.38
C ALA A 137 -11.53 -7.24 -10.57
N LEU A 138 -10.33 -7.17 -11.17
CA LEU A 138 -9.05 -7.27 -10.46
C LEU A 138 -8.82 -6.07 -9.53
N VAL A 139 -9.12 -4.84 -9.97
CA VAL A 139 -9.07 -3.66 -9.10
C VAL A 139 -9.98 -3.84 -7.89
N LYS A 140 -11.22 -4.33 -8.10
CA LYS A 140 -12.17 -4.63 -7.03
C LYS A 140 -11.61 -5.67 -6.07
N GLU A 141 -11.13 -6.80 -6.58
CA GLU A 141 -10.54 -7.87 -5.78
C GLU A 141 -9.39 -7.35 -4.90
N LEU A 142 -8.43 -6.64 -5.51
CA LEU A 142 -7.28 -6.08 -4.79
C LEU A 142 -7.68 -5.02 -3.75
N ALA A 143 -8.65 -4.17 -4.07
CA ALA A 143 -9.09 -3.11 -3.17
C ALA A 143 -9.94 -3.64 -2.01
N GLU A 144 -10.70 -4.72 -2.19
CA GLU A 144 -11.50 -5.34 -1.15
C GLU A 144 -10.67 -6.25 -0.22
N GLN A 145 -9.43 -6.60 -0.62
CA GLN A 145 -8.50 -7.32 0.25
C GLN A 145 -7.57 -6.38 1.02
N PRO A 146 -7.13 -6.76 2.24
CA PRO A 146 -6.14 -5.99 2.97
C PRO A 146 -4.78 -5.99 2.23
N ILE A 147 -4.16 -4.82 2.13
CA ILE A 147 -2.77 -4.72 1.67
C ILE A 147 -1.89 -4.99 2.89
N MET A 148 -1.15 -6.10 2.86
CA MET A 148 -0.27 -6.49 3.96
C MET A 148 1.15 -6.00 3.72
N ILE A 149 1.72 -5.34 4.74
CA ILE A 149 3.12 -4.90 4.76
C ILE A 149 3.87 -5.77 5.76
N THR A 150 5.05 -6.23 5.37
CA THR A 150 5.94 -6.99 6.26
C THR A 150 7.24 -6.25 6.48
N VAL A 151 7.70 -6.21 7.74
CA VAL A 151 8.99 -5.72 8.21
C VAL A 151 9.63 -6.76 9.12
N GLU A 152 10.95 -6.78 9.24
CA GLU A 152 11.64 -7.71 10.14
C GLU A 152 12.95 -7.15 10.67
N ALA A 153 13.34 -7.64 11.85
CA ALA A 153 14.63 -7.38 12.44
C ALA A 153 15.23 -8.65 13.05
N MET A 154 16.52 -8.87 12.82
CA MET A 154 17.29 -9.91 13.49
C MET A 154 18.00 -9.31 14.69
N VAL A 155 17.67 -9.79 15.88
CA VAL A 155 18.15 -9.30 17.18
C VAL A 155 19.12 -10.32 17.76
N GLU A 156 20.32 -9.92 18.13
CA GLU A 156 21.36 -10.78 18.75
C GLU A 156 21.06 -10.99 20.25
N ALA A 157 19.95 -11.63 20.55
CA ALA A 157 19.51 -11.97 21.89
C ALA A 157 18.57 -13.19 21.88
N PRO A 158 18.49 -13.97 22.98
CA PRO A 158 17.54 -15.07 23.15
C PRO A 158 16.10 -14.59 23.05
N VAL A 159 15.21 -15.47 22.57
CA VAL A 159 13.80 -15.13 22.31
C VAL A 159 13.04 -14.70 23.57
N GLU A 160 13.35 -15.26 24.72
CA GLU A 160 12.73 -14.91 26.01
C GLU A 160 13.02 -13.46 26.39
N LYS A 161 14.25 -13.02 26.14
CA LYS A 161 14.67 -11.65 26.37
C LYS A 161 13.98 -10.68 25.38
N VAL A 162 14.01 -11.01 24.09
CA VAL A 162 13.36 -10.19 23.05
C VAL A 162 11.86 -10.09 23.30
N TRP A 163 11.22 -11.20 23.68
CA TRP A 163 9.81 -11.22 24.09
C TRP A 163 9.53 -10.30 25.28
N THR A 164 10.35 -10.38 26.35
CA THR A 164 10.20 -9.54 27.52
C THR A 164 10.32 -8.05 27.15
N ILE A 165 11.32 -7.70 26.37
CA ILE A 165 11.54 -6.31 25.89
C ILE A 165 10.38 -5.84 25.01
N PHE A 166 9.87 -6.70 24.14
CA PHE A 166 8.77 -6.38 23.24
C PHE A 166 7.45 -6.17 23.97
N THR A 167 7.23 -6.88 25.09
CA THR A 167 5.90 -6.93 25.72
C THR A 167 5.79 -6.16 27.04
N ALA A 168 6.88 -5.94 27.76
CA ALA A 168 6.81 -5.29 29.07
C ALA A 168 6.72 -3.76 28.94
N PRO A 169 5.74 -3.09 29.58
CA PRO A 169 5.51 -1.65 29.44
C PRO A 169 6.73 -0.77 29.73
N GLN A 170 7.52 -1.14 30.75
CA GLN A 170 8.75 -0.39 31.12
C GLN A 170 9.83 -0.42 30.04
N HIS A 171 9.85 -1.43 29.20
CA HIS A 171 10.75 -1.54 28.05
C HIS A 171 10.16 -0.85 26.83
N ILE A 172 8.86 -1.04 26.53
CA ILE A 172 8.16 -0.41 25.40
C ILE A 172 8.40 1.08 25.36
N THR A 173 8.32 1.77 26.51
CA THR A 173 8.57 3.23 26.63
C THR A 173 10.00 3.64 26.25
N LYS A 174 10.93 2.72 26.02
CA LYS A 174 12.34 3.01 25.72
C LYS A 174 12.69 2.86 24.25
N TRP A 175 11.97 2.03 23.51
CA TRP A 175 12.33 1.70 22.14
C TRP A 175 11.21 1.93 21.11
N TYR A 176 9.92 1.97 21.55
CA TYR A 176 8.79 2.03 20.65
C TYR A 176 8.61 3.42 20.05
N THR A 177 9.45 3.77 19.08
CA THR A 177 9.43 5.04 18.35
C THR A 177 10.07 4.86 16.97
N ALA A 178 9.56 5.60 15.97
CA ALA A 178 10.05 5.53 14.59
C ALA A 178 11.24 6.49 14.34
N SER A 179 11.41 7.53 15.17
CA SER A 179 12.45 8.55 14.98
C SER A 179 12.82 9.24 16.30
N ASP A 180 13.96 9.93 16.33
CA ASP A 180 14.52 10.51 17.53
C ASP A 180 13.74 11.73 18.05
N ASP A 181 12.91 12.35 17.24
CA ASP A 181 12.04 13.49 17.60
C ASP A 181 10.70 13.05 18.23
N TRP A 182 10.45 11.73 18.29
CA TRP A 182 9.29 11.14 18.94
C TRP A 182 9.68 10.34 20.19
N HIS A 183 8.72 10.08 21.06
CA HIS A 183 8.86 9.19 22.22
C HIS A 183 7.52 8.52 22.58
N THR A 184 7.62 7.47 23.41
CA THR A 184 6.47 6.76 23.98
C THR A 184 6.49 6.92 25.49
N PRO A 185 5.92 8.02 26.06
CA PRO A 185 6.01 8.32 27.50
C PRO A 185 5.19 7.34 28.36
N LYS A 186 4.19 6.69 27.79
CA LYS A 186 3.30 5.76 28.50
C LYS A 186 2.99 4.54 27.66
N ALA A 187 3.04 3.36 28.28
CA ALA A 187 2.60 2.11 27.71
C ALA A 187 1.77 1.33 28.75
N GLU A 188 0.62 0.83 28.31
CA GLU A 188 -0.21 -0.11 29.06
C GLU A 188 -0.35 -1.39 28.22
N ASN A 189 -0.18 -2.55 28.83
CA ASN A 189 -0.19 -3.82 28.10
C ASN A 189 -0.77 -4.95 28.95
N ASN A 190 -1.99 -5.40 28.61
CA ASN A 190 -2.58 -6.61 29.14
C ASN A 190 -2.41 -7.75 28.12
N LEU A 191 -1.26 -8.44 28.17
CA LEU A 191 -0.84 -9.44 27.20
C LEU A 191 -1.60 -10.77 27.36
N THR A 192 -2.90 -10.74 27.13
CA THR A 192 -3.78 -11.91 27.13
C THR A 192 -4.72 -11.83 25.93
N VAL A 193 -5.22 -12.97 25.43
CA VAL A 193 -6.26 -12.94 24.38
C VAL A 193 -7.49 -12.18 24.89
N GLY A 194 -7.95 -11.20 24.14
CA GLY A 194 -9.00 -10.25 24.53
C GLY A 194 -8.49 -9.08 25.40
N GLY A 195 -7.25 -9.11 25.87
CA GLY A 195 -6.62 -8.01 26.60
C GLY A 195 -6.30 -6.84 25.67
N LYS A 196 -6.24 -5.64 26.24
CA LYS A 196 -5.95 -4.39 25.53
C LYS A 196 -4.52 -3.93 25.74
N PHE A 197 -3.99 -3.25 24.75
CA PHE A 197 -2.77 -2.45 24.89
C PHE A 197 -3.04 -1.01 24.45
N LEU A 198 -2.24 -0.08 24.97
CA LEU A 198 -2.29 1.32 24.59
C LEU A 198 -0.91 1.94 24.81
N PHE A 199 -0.30 2.46 23.73
CA PHE A 199 0.98 3.15 23.75
C PHE A 199 0.76 4.59 23.33
N ARG A 200 1.10 5.55 24.22
CA ARG A 200 1.03 6.96 23.92
C ARG A 200 2.25 7.37 23.10
N MET A 201 2.04 7.80 21.86
CA MET A 201 3.08 8.29 20.94
C MET A 201 3.02 9.82 20.91
N GLU A 202 4.15 10.49 21.17
CA GLU A 202 4.22 11.96 21.20
C GLU A 202 5.49 12.49 20.54
N ALA A 203 5.36 13.60 19.81
CA ALA A 203 6.48 14.40 19.40
C ALA A 203 7.12 15.06 20.63
N LYS A 204 8.45 15.04 20.74
CA LYS A 204 9.18 15.59 21.91
C LYS A 204 8.98 17.09 22.09
N ASP A 205 8.62 17.82 21.05
CA ASP A 205 8.31 19.25 21.11
C ASP A 205 6.85 19.53 21.54
N GLY A 206 6.04 18.47 21.76
CA GLY A 206 4.65 18.57 22.18
C GLY A 206 3.66 18.99 21.07
N SER A 207 4.11 19.09 19.82
CA SER A 207 3.28 19.57 18.71
C SER A 207 2.17 18.61 18.32
N PHE A 208 2.37 17.29 18.52
CA PHE A 208 1.43 16.26 18.13
C PHE A 208 1.58 15.00 19.00
N GLY A 209 0.51 14.25 19.14
CA GLY A 209 0.54 12.95 19.79
C GLY A 209 -0.76 12.18 19.53
N PHE A 210 -0.65 10.86 19.60
CA PHE A 210 -1.77 9.94 19.40
C PHE A 210 -1.61 8.68 20.26
N ASP A 211 -2.70 7.99 20.47
CA ASP A 211 -2.74 6.70 21.15
C ASP A 211 -2.72 5.58 20.10
N PHE A 212 -1.73 4.71 20.22
CA PHE A 212 -1.65 3.48 19.42
C PHE A 212 -2.13 2.32 20.28
N GLY A 213 -3.27 1.74 19.92
CA GLY A 213 -3.94 0.74 20.76
C GLY A 213 -4.65 -0.33 19.96
N GLY A 214 -5.08 -1.37 20.70
CA GLY A 214 -5.81 -2.49 20.15
C GLY A 214 -6.11 -3.60 21.14
N VAL A 215 -6.61 -4.71 20.60
CA VAL A 215 -6.99 -5.91 21.35
C VAL A 215 -6.25 -7.13 20.81
N TYR A 216 -5.64 -7.89 21.69
CA TYR A 216 -4.97 -9.14 21.31
C TYR A 216 -5.96 -10.21 20.88
N THR A 217 -5.75 -10.77 19.70
CA THR A 217 -6.52 -11.89 19.16
C THR A 217 -5.81 -13.24 19.34
N GLN A 218 -4.48 -13.21 19.44
CA GLN A 218 -3.67 -14.40 19.70
C GLN A 218 -2.40 -14.03 20.48
N VAL A 219 -2.06 -14.85 21.49
CA VAL A 219 -0.80 -14.74 22.26
C VAL A 219 -0.24 -16.12 22.46
N LYS A 220 0.94 -16.40 21.90
CA LYS A 220 1.73 -17.60 22.14
C LYS A 220 3.12 -17.16 22.62
N PRO A 221 3.44 -17.30 23.92
CA PRO A 221 4.70 -16.81 24.48
C PRO A 221 5.92 -17.22 23.67
N ASN A 222 6.82 -16.28 23.42
CA ASN A 222 8.05 -16.43 22.66
C ASN A 222 7.89 -16.87 21.19
N GLN A 223 6.65 -16.83 20.66
CA GLN A 223 6.37 -17.30 19.30
C GLN A 223 5.56 -16.33 18.47
N LEU A 224 4.41 -15.85 19.01
CA LEU A 224 3.47 -15.09 18.20
C LEU A 224 2.57 -14.17 19.04
N ILE A 225 2.38 -12.97 18.54
CA ILE A 225 1.35 -12.03 18.97
C ILE A 225 0.53 -11.64 17.74
N ALA A 226 -0.80 -11.73 17.82
CA ALA A 226 -1.68 -11.13 16.85
C ALA A 226 -2.68 -10.21 17.55
N CYS A 227 -3.02 -9.09 16.92
CA CYS A 227 -3.97 -8.12 17.44
C CYS A 227 -4.80 -7.47 16.33
N THR A 228 -5.93 -6.91 16.74
CA THR A 228 -6.71 -5.97 15.94
C THR A 228 -6.55 -4.60 16.56
N LEU A 229 -6.08 -3.63 15.77
CA LEU A 229 -5.93 -2.24 16.17
C LEU A 229 -7.29 -1.57 16.37
N ASP A 230 -7.34 -0.42 17.03
CA ASP A 230 -8.57 0.34 17.26
C ASP A 230 -9.24 0.81 15.96
N ASP A 231 -8.48 0.97 14.88
CA ASP A 231 -8.95 1.26 13.52
C ASP A 231 -9.35 0.01 12.72
N ARG A 232 -9.35 -1.18 13.35
CA ARG A 232 -9.71 -2.50 12.83
C ARG A 232 -8.68 -3.17 11.93
N ARG A 233 -7.51 -2.58 11.72
CA ARG A 233 -6.42 -3.25 11.01
C ARG A 233 -5.85 -4.38 11.85
N ILE A 234 -5.37 -5.41 11.18
CA ILE A 234 -4.73 -6.56 11.83
C ILE A 234 -3.21 -6.43 11.82
N VAL A 235 -2.59 -6.90 12.89
CA VAL A 235 -1.13 -6.99 13.02
C VAL A 235 -0.79 -8.37 13.56
N GLU A 236 0.24 -8.98 12.99
CA GLU A 236 0.82 -10.24 13.46
C GLU A 236 2.34 -10.07 13.62
N THR A 237 2.86 -10.44 14.78
CA THR A 237 4.30 -10.44 15.09
C THR A 237 4.74 -11.86 15.42
N ILE A 238 5.69 -12.40 14.65
CA ILE A 238 6.26 -13.73 14.82
C ILE A 238 7.68 -13.61 15.35
N PHE A 239 8.01 -14.41 16.36
CA PHE A 239 9.34 -14.51 16.95
C PHE A 239 9.93 -15.88 16.59
N THR A 240 11.08 -15.89 15.90
CA THR A 240 11.76 -17.12 15.49
C THR A 240 13.14 -17.17 16.12
N ALA A 241 13.35 -18.11 17.03
CA ALA A 241 14.63 -18.33 17.70
C ALA A 241 15.60 -19.13 16.82
N ALA A 242 16.87 -18.70 16.79
CA ALA A 242 17.98 -19.43 16.16
C ALA A 242 19.23 -19.29 17.05
N GLY A 243 19.39 -20.21 18.01
CA GLY A 243 20.46 -20.12 19.03
C GLY A 243 20.30 -18.88 19.91
N ASN A 244 21.30 -18.00 19.93
CA ASN A 244 21.25 -16.72 20.68
C ASN A 244 20.75 -15.54 19.84
N THR A 245 20.04 -15.81 18.75
CA THR A 245 19.49 -14.79 17.83
C THR A 245 18.01 -15.00 17.70
N THR A 246 17.25 -13.91 17.61
CA THR A 246 15.81 -13.91 17.39
C THR A 246 15.46 -13.05 16.19
N THR A 247 14.76 -13.62 15.22
CA THR A 247 14.12 -12.85 14.15
C THR A 247 12.72 -12.45 14.61
N VAL A 248 12.46 -11.15 14.63
CA VAL A 248 11.12 -10.56 14.86
C VAL A 248 10.58 -10.12 13.51
N LYS A 249 9.52 -10.77 13.07
CA LYS A 249 8.83 -10.46 11.82
C LYS A 249 7.43 -9.95 12.11
N GLU A 250 7.14 -8.75 11.64
CA GLU A 250 5.87 -8.09 11.87
C GLU A 250 5.15 -7.86 10.54
N THR A 251 3.90 -8.33 10.45
CA THR A 251 3.04 -8.17 9.27
C THR A 251 1.78 -7.44 9.67
N PHE A 252 1.47 -6.34 9.02
CA PHE A 252 0.34 -5.49 9.35
C PHE A 252 -0.43 -5.05 8.11
N GLU A 253 -1.73 -4.80 8.30
CA GLU A 253 -2.58 -4.22 7.27
C GLU A 253 -2.25 -2.74 7.07
N ALA A 254 -2.02 -2.34 5.81
CA ALA A 254 -1.75 -0.94 5.48
C ALA A 254 -2.97 -0.05 5.75
N GLU A 255 -2.74 1.12 6.33
CA GLU A 255 -3.74 2.20 6.36
C GLU A 255 -3.79 2.92 4.99
N THR A 256 -4.76 3.82 4.80
CA THR A 256 -5.07 4.40 3.48
C THR A 256 -4.67 5.87 3.32
N GLU A 257 -4.04 6.48 4.33
CA GLU A 257 -3.67 7.90 4.31
C GLU A 257 -2.24 8.11 3.79
N ASN A 258 -1.31 7.23 4.20
CA ASN A 258 0.11 7.31 3.84
C ASN A 258 0.48 6.27 2.78
N SER A 259 1.55 6.54 2.03
CA SER A 259 2.07 5.57 1.05
C SER A 259 2.58 4.29 1.73
N ILE A 260 2.51 3.17 1.03
CA ILE A 260 3.06 1.88 1.48
C ILE A 260 4.53 2.00 1.90
N ALA A 261 5.32 2.77 1.15
CA ALA A 261 6.73 2.99 1.45
C ALA A 261 6.94 3.72 2.78
N LEU A 262 6.15 4.77 3.07
CA LEU A 262 6.24 5.53 4.31
C LEU A 262 5.84 4.65 5.51
N GLN A 263 4.74 3.91 5.40
CA GLN A 263 4.30 2.99 6.44
C GLN A 263 5.35 1.93 6.73
N ARG A 264 5.88 1.26 5.69
CA ARG A 264 6.97 0.27 5.84
C ARG A 264 8.18 0.87 6.52
N GLY A 265 8.61 2.08 6.13
CA GLY A 265 9.76 2.76 6.73
C GLY A 265 9.56 3.06 8.21
N GLY A 266 8.39 3.54 8.62
CA GLY A 266 8.07 3.83 10.02
C GLY A 266 8.07 2.58 10.90
N TRP A 267 7.40 1.51 10.46
CA TRP A 267 7.34 0.25 11.20
C TRP A 267 8.71 -0.43 11.27
N GLN A 268 9.50 -0.40 10.17
CA GLN A 268 10.87 -0.91 10.18
C GLN A 268 11.75 -0.17 11.18
N ALA A 269 11.67 1.17 11.23
CA ALA A 269 12.44 1.98 12.17
C ALA A 269 12.11 1.64 13.63
N ILE A 270 10.85 1.33 13.95
CA ILE A 270 10.45 0.85 15.29
C ILE A 270 11.13 -0.49 15.61
N LEU A 271 11.12 -1.46 14.69
CA LEU A 271 11.82 -2.74 14.90
C LEU A 271 13.36 -2.58 14.99
N ASP A 272 13.93 -1.65 14.23
CA ASP A 272 15.36 -1.34 14.32
C ASP A 272 15.72 -0.75 15.70
N ASN A 273 14.83 0.03 16.31
CA ASN A 273 15.00 0.53 17.66
C ASN A 273 14.81 -0.56 18.72
N LEU A 274 13.88 -1.52 18.53
CA LEU A 274 13.82 -2.72 19.36
C LEU A 274 15.16 -3.45 19.37
N LYS A 275 15.73 -3.72 18.18
CA LYS A 275 17.02 -4.38 18.00
C LYS A 275 18.10 -3.63 18.78
N LYS A 276 18.29 -2.34 18.52
CA LYS A 276 19.29 -1.49 19.20
C LYS A 276 19.14 -1.56 20.72
N TYR A 277 17.92 -1.44 21.23
CA TYR A 277 17.66 -1.46 22.67
C TYR A 277 17.94 -2.82 23.28
N ALA A 278 17.51 -3.91 22.65
CA ALA A 278 17.72 -5.25 23.15
C ALA A 278 19.21 -5.65 23.20
N GLU A 279 19.98 -5.29 22.18
CA GLU A 279 21.41 -5.59 22.10
C GLU A 279 22.24 -4.72 23.05
N ALA A 280 21.83 -3.49 23.34
CA ALA A 280 22.50 -2.60 24.28
C ALA A 280 22.24 -2.92 25.77
N ASN A 281 21.24 -3.76 26.09
CA ASN A 281 20.86 -4.09 27.46
C ASN A 281 21.00 -5.58 27.76
N PRO A 282 22.23 -6.12 27.93
CA PRO A 282 22.48 -7.56 28.08
C PRO A 282 21.89 -8.20 29.34
N THR A 283 21.51 -7.40 30.35
CA THR A 283 21.05 -7.87 31.69
C THR A 283 19.52 -7.86 31.85
N VAL A 284 18.76 -7.59 30.80
CA VAL A 284 17.29 -7.70 30.82
C VAL A 284 16.85 -9.15 30.72
#